data_5051c00019c72e7f005c634b93b490df
#
_entry.id   5051c00019c72e7f005c634b93b490df
#
_cell.length_a   1.000
_cell.length_b   1.000
_cell.length_c   1.000
_cell.angle_alpha   90.00
_cell.angle_beta   90.00
_cell.angle_gamma   90.00
#
_symmetry.space_group_name_H-M   'P 1'
#
loop_
_entity.id
_entity.type
_entity.pdbx_description
1 polymer ?
#
loop_
_entity_poly.entity_id
_entity_poly.type
_entity_poly.pdbx_seq_one_letter_code
_entity_poly.pdbx_strand_id
1 'polypeptide(L)'
;MSIKYFQRRQNILIDKLAKENLDGMIVTNLTHIRYLCGFTGSSATLLITADQVHFITDGRYVVQSEKEVKGAKVIIDSISHYEVIKKQNLLTSSQSIGFDGNNVSHQGYQQLSKVLSDINLKNITGIIEKMAMFKDEKELEAIRTAVEITDKAFAEVLPMVKIGVEEKVIANQLSFLYRKYGDSDSDAFAAIVGTGPNSAKPHHKPTDRKIGPGELLVIDSGAKFAGYHADMTRSFATEGYSDEQKSIYDIVLNAQVKSIEGIKSGMSCKSIDSIARDHIANAGYSKFFDHGLGHSLGLEIHEDPRFSKVSEDVLEENYVMTVEPGIYVPDIGGVRIEDDIIVTKNGAEILNKTSKEFQVIS
;
A
#
# COMPACT_ATOMS: atom_id res chain seq x y z
N MET A 1 6.02 12.14 -13.33
CA MET A 1 7.24 12.57 -12.58
C MET A 1 8.35 13.01 -13.52
N SER A 2 9.21 13.96 -13.12
CA SER A 2 10.37 14.38 -13.95
C SER A 2 11.52 13.40 -13.80
N ILE A 3 12.43 13.37 -14.79
CA ILE A 3 13.63 12.52 -14.78
C ILE A 3 14.49 12.69 -13.50
N LYS A 4 14.52 13.89 -12.92
CA LYS A 4 15.30 14.19 -11.69
C LYS A 4 14.92 13.34 -10.49
N TYR A 5 13.62 13.00 -10.30
CA TYR A 5 13.16 12.17 -9.20
C TYR A 5 13.69 10.73 -9.34
N PHE A 6 13.59 10.16 -10.54
CA PHE A 6 14.08 8.80 -10.80
C PHE A 6 15.60 8.72 -10.68
N GLN A 7 16.34 9.67 -11.23
CA GLN A 7 17.81 9.72 -11.10
C GLN A 7 18.23 9.84 -9.63
N ARG A 8 17.52 10.65 -8.81
CA ARG A 8 17.79 10.73 -7.38
C ARG A 8 17.63 9.38 -6.70
N ARG A 9 16.54 8.64 -6.98
CA ARG A 9 16.28 7.32 -6.41
C ARG A 9 17.32 6.30 -6.86
N GLN A 10 17.70 6.31 -8.12
CA GLN A 10 18.76 5.46 -8.66
C GLN A 10 20.10 5.73 -7.96
N ASN A 11 20.48 6.99 -7.79
CA ASN A 11 21.73 7.37 -7.10
C ASN A 11 21.70 6.94 -5.61
N ILE A 12 20.59 7.14 -4.91
CA ILE A 12 20.46 6.68 -3.52
C ILE A 12 20.61 5.16 -3.44
N LEU A 13 20.03 4.39 -4.38
CA LEU A 13 20.18 2.95 -4.43
C LEU A 13 21.66 2.56 -4.68
N ILE A 14 22.34 3.18 -5.65
CA ILE A 14 23.75 2.94 -5.94
C ILE A 14 24.61 3.18 -4.69
N ASP A 15 24.39 4.29 -3.98
CA ASP A 15 25.13 4.61 -2.75
C ASP A 15 24.88 3.58 -1.64
N LYS A 16 23.65 3.05 -1.52
CA LYS A 16 23.30 2.00 -0.56
C LYS A 16 23.96 0.67 -0.94
N LEU A 17 23.96 0.30 -2.23
CA LEU A 17 24.60 -0.92 -2.73
C LEU A 17 26.11 -0.90 -2.47
N ALA A 18 26.78 0.24 -2.68
CA ALA A 18 28.19 0.40 -2.39
C ALA A 18 28.51 0.16 -0.89
N LYS A 19 27.64 0.59 0.03
CA LYS A 19 27.79 0.33 1.48
C LYS A 19 27.66 -1.16 1.83
N GLU A 20 26.91 -1.93 1.04
CA GLU A 20 26.78 -3.39 1.16
C GLU A 20 27.87 -4.16 0.38
N ASN A 21 28.88 -3.46 -0.16
CA ASN A 21 29.93 -4.00 -1.03
C ASN A 21 29.36 -4.73 -2.26
N LEU A 22 28.39 -4.10 -2.90
CA LEU A 22 27.79 -4.52 -4.16
C LEU A 22 28.09 -3.53 -5.27
N ASP A 23 28.45 -4.06 -6.44
CA ASP A 23 28.74 -3.27 -7.65
C ASP A 23 27.47 -2.90 -8.42
N GLY A 24 26.36 -3.55 -8.10
CA GLY A 24 25.07 -3.30 -8.72
C GLY A 24 23.96 -4.21 -8.20
N MET A 25 22.78 -4.08 -8.81
CA MET A 25 21.60 -4.90 -8.47
C MET A 25 20.76 -5.20 -9.71
N ILE A 26 20.26 -6.43 -9.78
CA ILE A 26 19.22 -6.85 -10.73
C ILE A 26 17.87 -6.74 -10.02
N VAL A 27 17.00 -5.87 -10.53
CA VAL A 27 15.64 -5.63 -10.02
C VAL A 27 14.63 -6.23 -11.00
N THR A 28 13.80 -7.14 -10.52
CA THR A 28 12.76 -7.83 -11.31
C THR A 28 11.33 -7.52 -10.84
N ASN A 29 11.18 -6.99 -9.63
CA ASN A 29 9.88 -6.54 -9.12
C ASN A 29 9.41 -5.31 -9.92
N LEU A 30 8.22 -5.39 -10.52
CA LEU A 30 7.70 -4.34 -11.39
C LEU A 30 7.33 -3.06 -10.62
N THR A 31 6.90 -3.17 -9.37
CA THR A 31 6.66 -2.02 -8.50
C THR A 31 7.97 -1.27 -8.23
N HIS A 32 9.06 -1.98 -7.93
CA HIS A 32 10.38 -1.40 -7.74
C HIS A 32 10.93 -0.78 -9.04
N ILE A 33 10.69 -1.42 -10.19
CA ILE A 33 11.04 -0.87 -11.50
C ILE A 33 10.28 0.43 -11.76
N ARG A 34 8.97 0.45 -11.47
CA ARG A 34 8.16 1.67 -11.55
C ARG A 34 8.70 2.77 -10.64
N TYR A 35 9.05 2.46 -9.40
CA TYR A 35 9.65 3.39 -8.44
C TYR A 35 10.96 3.99 -8.96
N LEU A 36 11.81 3.17 -9.59
CA LEU A 36 13.16 3.53 -10.00
C LEU A 36 13.26 4.17 -11.39
N CYS A 37 12.34 3.88 -12.33
CA CYS A 37 12.43 4.42 -13.70
C CYS A 37 11.08 4.80 -14.33
N GLY A 38 9.94 4.59 -13.66
CA GLY A 38 8.62 5.03 -14.10
C GLY A 38 7.87 4.07 -15.01
N PHE A 39 8.44 2.93 -15.40
CA PHE A 39 7.79 1.97 -16.29
C PHE A 39 6.60 1.27 -15.64
N THR A 40 5.49 1.17 -16.38
CA THR A 40 4.23 0.61 -15.89
C THR A 40 3.81 -0.71 -16.57
N GLY A 41 4.63 -1.24 -17.46
CA GLY A 41 4.34 -2.50 -18.16
C GLY A 41 4.57 -3.74 -17.31
N SER A 42 4.17 -4.90 -17.83
CA SER A 42 4.14 -6.18 -17.10
C SER A 42 5.35 -7.09 -17.33
N SER A 43 6.40 -6.63 -18.04
CA SER A 43 7.63 -7.39 -18.27
C SER A 43 8.84 -6.47 -18.41
N ALA A 44 9.71 -6.50 -17.41
CA ALA A 44 10.96 -5.75 -17.41
C ALA A 44 11.97 -6.33 -16.41
N THR A 45 13.24 -5.99 -16.61
CA THR A 45 14.31 -6.13 -15.63
C THR A 45 15.15 -4.86 -15.66
N LEU A 46 15.50 -4.35 -14.50
CA LEU A 46 16.41 -3.22 -14.36
C LEU A 46 17.75 -3.73 -13.82
N LEU A 47 18.83 -3.47 -14.53
CA LEU A 47 20.19 -3.66 -14.05
C LEU A 47 20.75 -2.29 -13.68
N ILE A 48 21.05 -2.10 -12.41
CA ILE A 48 21.60 -0.85 -11.86
C ILE A 48 23.05 -1.10 -11.44
N THR A 49 23.97 -0.34 -12.01
CA THR A 49 25.38 -0.29 -11.60
C THR A 49 25.80 1.17 -11.42
N ALA A 50 26.97 1.40 -10.83
CA ALA A 50 27.49 2.76 -10.68
C ALA A 50 27.68 3.49 -12.02
N ASP A 51 28.03 2.75 -13.06
CA ASP A 51 28.34 3.33 -14.38
C ASP A 51 27.09 3.60 -15.20
N GLN A 52 26.09 2.69 -15.15
CA GLN A 52 24.92 2.78 -16.02
C GLN A 52 23.74 2.01 -15.47
N VAL A 53 22.54 2.60 -15.64
CA VAL A 53 21.28 1.90 -15.44
C VAL A 53 20.77 1.39 -16.78
N HIS A 54 20.51 0.07 -16.86
CA HIS A 54 19.95 -0.58 -18.05
C HIS A 54 18.54 -1.07 -17.74
N PHE A 55 17.60 -0.70 -18.59
CA PHE A 55 16.22 -1.19 -18.58
C PHE A 55 16.05 -2.19 -19.73
N ILE A 56 15.68 -3.42 -19.40
CA ILE A 56 15.57 -4.53 -20.35
C ILE A 56 14.10 -4.96 -20.43
N THR A 57 13.56 -5.02 -21.65
CA THR A 57 12.18 -5.46 -21.90
C THR A 57 12.07 -6.11 -23.28
N ASP A 58 10.88 -6.55 -23.65
CA ASP A 58 10.60 -7.20 -24.94
C ASP A 58 9.87 -6.29 -25.94
N GLY A 59 9.68 -6.78 -27.17
CA GLY A 59 9.13 -6.02 -28.30
C GLY A 59 7.70 -5.48 -28.10
N ARG A 60 6.95 -5.97 -27.12
CA ARG A 60 5.61 -5.46 -26.78
C ARG A 60 5.67 -4.04 -26.20
N TYR A 61 6.79 -3.66 -25.62
CA TYR A 61 6.98 -2.41 -24.86
C TYR A 61 7.87 -1.37 -25.55
N VAL A 62 8.16 -1.49 -26.84
CA VAL A 62 8.98 -0.51 -27.59
C VAL A 62 8.48 0.92 -27.35
N VAL A 63 7.26 1.19 -27.75
CA VAL A 63 6.68 2.55 -27.67
C VAL A 63 6.47 3.01 -26.25
N GLN A 64 6.06 2.09 -25.36
CA GLN A 64 5.79 2.41 -23.98
C GLN A 64 7.06 2.76 -23.21
N SER A 65 8.13 1.97 -23.39
CA SER A 65 9.40 2.22 -22.73
C SER A 65 10.08 3.53 -23.14
N GLU A 66 9.95 3.94 -24.41
CA GLU A 66 10.44 5.24 -24.87
C GLU A 66 9.77 6.42 -24.15
N LYS A 67 8.48 6.30 -23.84
CA LYS A 67 7.72 7.35 -23.17
C LYS A 67 7.94 7.36 -21.66
N GLU A 68 7.93 6.20 -21.05
CA GLU A 68 7.84 6.04 -19.58
C GLU A 68 9.20 5.94 -18.90
N VAL A 69 10.17 5.22 -19.49
CA VAL A 69 11.45 4.96 -18.83
C VAL A 69 12.29 6.23 -18.73
N LYS A 70 12.70 6.52 -17.50
CA LYS A 70 13.52 7.69 -17.16
C LYS A 70 14.82 7.27 -16.47
N GLY A 71 15.92 7.88 -16.87
CA GLY A 71 17.22 7.67 -16.23
C GLY A 71 17.89 6.33 -16.53
N ALA A 72 17.38 5.54 -17.49
CA ALA A 72 17.95 4.25 -17.86
C ALA A 72 18.09 4.11 -19.38
N LYS A 73 19.09 3.34 -19.81
CA LYS A 73 19.29 2.94 -21.21
C LYS A 73 18.36 1.77 -21.52
N VAL A 74 17.44 1.97 -22.46
CA VAL A 74 16.48 0.94 -22.88
C VAL A 74 17.14 -0.06 -23.82
N ILE A 75 16.95 -1.35 -23.52
CA ILE A 75 17.35 -2.48 -24.36
C ILE A 75 16.12 -3.34 -24.62
N ILE A 76 15.83 -3.60 -25.88
CA ILE A 76 14.70 -4.43 -26.31
C ILE A 76 15.24 -5.67 -27.00
N ASP A 77 14.87 -6.84 -26.48
CA ASP A 77 15.26 -8.13 -27.04
C ASP A 77 14.13 -9.16 -26.81
N SER A 78 14.11 -10.24 -27.59
CA SER A 78 13.11 -11.32 -27.49
C SER A 78 13.57 -12.51 -26.64
N ILE A 79 14.83 -12.52 -26.19
CA ILE A 79 15.38 -13.56 -25.32
C ILE A 79 15.17 -13.21 -23.84
N SER A 80 15.48 -14.15 -22.94
CA SER A 80 15.45 -13.92 -21.50
C SER A 80 16.27 -12.70 -21.11
N HIS A 81 15.76 -11.84 -20.22
CA HIS A 81 16.46 -10.63 -19.77
C HIS A 81 17.85 -10.94 -19.18
N TYR A 82 18.01 -12.08 -18.52
CA TYR A 82 19.33 -12.51 -18.00
C TYR A 82 20.31 -12.85 -19.13
N GLU A 83 19.82 -13.48 -20.22
CA GLU A 83 20.64 -13.75 -21.41
C GLU A 83 21.01 -12.46 -22.13
N VAL A 84 20.16 -11.43 -22.12
CA VAL A 84 20.51 -10.09 -22.63
C VAL A 84 21.67 -9.50 -21.85
N ILE A 85 21.65 -9.57 -20.52
CA ILE A 85 22.74 -9.08 -19.65
C ILE A 85 24.07 -9.76 -20.04
N LYS A 86 24.05 -11.09 -20.21
CA LYS A 86 25.23 -11.86 -20.61
C LYS A 86 25.67 -11.55 -22.03
N LYS A 87 24.79 -11.61 -23.01
CA LYS A 87 25.04 -11.41 -24.44
C LYS A 87 25.64 -10.03 -24.72
N GLN A 88 25.19 -9.01 -24.02
CA GLN A 88 25.68 -7.63 -24.19
C GLN A 88 26.86 -7.28 -23.29
N ASN A 89 27.39 -8.24 -22.51
CA ASN A 89 28.49 -8.05 -21.58
C ASN A 89 28.24 -6.85 -20.62
N LEU A 90 27.03 -6.74 -20.07
CA LEU A 90 26.66 -5.62 -19.19
C LEU A 90 27.29 -5.73 -17.81
N LEU A 91 27.87 -6.88 -17.47
CA LEU A 91 28.56 -7.19 -16.22
C LEU A 91 29.93 -7.82 -16.52
N THR A 92 30.87 -7.63 -15.60
CA THR A 92 32.19 -8.28 -15.62
C THR A 92 32.31 -9.35 -14.56
N SER A 93 33.09 -10.40 -14.79
CA SER A 93 33.17 -11.61 -13.96
C SER A 93 33.66 -11.39 -12.53
N SER A 94 34.18 -10.22 -12.17
CA SER A 94 34.63 -9.90 -10.81
C SER A 94 33.55 -9.18 -9.98
N GLN A 95 32.43 -8.80 -10.57
CA GLN A 95 31.42 -7.99 -9.90
C GLN A 95 30.55 -8.80 -8.93
N SER A 96 30.18 -8.15 -7.82
CA SER A 96 29.20 -8.63 -6.86
C SER A 96 27.86 -7.94 -7.11
N ILE A 97 26.86 -8.70 -7.56
CA ILE A 97 25.56 -8.18 -7.97
C ILE A 97 24.46 -8.65 -7.03
N GLY A 98 23.72 -7.69 -6.47
CA GLY A 98 22.56 -7.95 -5.63
C GLY A 98 21.37 -8.44 -6.45
N PHE A 99 20.52 -9.25 -5.84
CA PHE A 99 19.16 -9.54 -6.31
C PHE A 99 18.23 -9.65 -5.11
N ASP A 100 16.94 -9.34 -5.29
CA ASP A 100 15.98 -9.42 -4.20
C ASP A 100 15.34 -10.81 -4.12
N GLY A 101 15.76 -11.60 -3.12
CA GLY A 101 15.26 -12.95 -2.91
C GLY A 101 13.80 -13.03 -2.48
N ASN A 102 13.19 -11.94 -2.01
CA ASN A 102 11.74 -11.90 -1.75
C ASN A 102 10.93 -11.88 -3.04
N ASN A 103 11.52 -11.37 -4.12
CA ASN A 103 10.85 -11.18 -5.42
C ASN A 103 11.35 -12.14 -6.50
N VAL A 104 12.50 -12.78 -6.31
CA VAL A 104 13.04 -13.77 -7.25
C VAL A 104 12.64 -15.17 -6.79
N SER A 105 11.80 -15.84 -7.58
CA SER A 105 11.41 -17.24 -7.29
C SER A 105 12.62 -18.17 -7.30
N HIS A 106 12.52 -19.33 -6.65
CA HIS A 106 13.59 -20.33 -6.67
C HIS A 106 13.99 -20.71 -8.11
N GLN A 107 13.04 -20.90 -9.02
CA GLN A 107 13.31 -21.17 -10.43
C GLN A 107 14.00 -19.98 -11.13
N GLY A 108 13.56 -18.75 -10.82
CA GLY A 108 14.19 -17.52 -11.29
C GLY A 108 15.65 -17.42 -10.87
N TYR A 109 15.95 -17.75 -9.61
CA TYR A 109 17.32 -17.78 -9.09
C TYR A 109 18.17 -18.85 -9.79
N GLN A 110 17.64 -20.05 -10.02
CA GLN A 110 18.36 -21.10 -10.78
C GLN A 110 18.71 -20.64 -12.20
N GLN A 111 17.78 -19.97 -12.87
CA GLN A 111 18.05 -19.42 -14.22
C GLN A 111 19.09 -18.28 -14.15
N LEU A 112 18.94 -17.36 -13.22
CA LEU A 112 19.87 -16.25 -13.00
C LEU A 112 21.30 -16.79 -12.75
N SER A 113 21.46 -17.72 -11.82
CA SER A 113 22.74 -18.33 -11.46
C SER A 113 23.35 -19.13 -12.60
N LYS A 114 22.54 -19.82 -13.41
CA LYS A 114 23.00 -20.59 -14.57
C LYS A 114 23.51 -19.66 -15.68
N VAL A 115 22.78 -18.59 -15.96
CA VAL A 115 23.11 -17.67 -17.07
C VAL A 115 24.30 -16.79 -16.69
N LEU A 116 24.32 -16.27 -15.46
CA LEU A 116 25.39 -15.40 -14.93
C LEU A 116 26.32 -16.16 -13.99
N SER A 117 26.79 -17.34 -14.42
CA SER A 117 27.60 -18.28 -13.61
C SER A 117 28.94 -17.71 -13.11
N ASP A 118 29.45 -16.70 -13.77
CA ASP A 118 30.72 -16.01 -13.47
C ASP A 118 30.56 -14.71 -12.67
N ILE A 119 29.31 -14.38 -12.30
CA ILE A 119 29.00 -13.21 -11.47
C ILE A 119 28.79 -13.67 -10.02
N ASN A 120 29.31 -12.91 -9.06
CA ASN A 120 29.06 -13.14 -7.65
C ASN A 120 27.67 -12.61 -7.26
N LEU A 121 26.65 -13.47 -7.26
CA LEU A 121 25.26 -13.11 -6.93
C LEU A 121 25.06 -13.12 -5.42
N LYS A 122 24.56 -12.02 -4.87
CA LYS A 122 24.23 -11.88 -3.44
C LYS A 122 22.76 -11.54 -3.25
N ASN A 123 22.09 -12.29 -2.36
CA ASN A 123 20.74 -11.95 -1.93
C ASN A 123 20.77 -10.71 -1.05
N ILE A 124 19.96 -9.69 -1.40
CA ILE A 124 19.74 -8.49 -0.61
C ILE A 124 18.26 -8.12 -0.66
N THR A 125 17.62 -8.02 0.49
CA THR A 125 16.19 -7.75 0.63
C THR A 125 15.92 -6.45 1.36
N GLY A 126 14.79 -5.81 1.10
CA GLY A 126 14.32 -4.64 1.83
C GLY A 126 15.04 -3.33 1.53
N ILE A 127 15.99 -3.29 0.58
CA ILE A 127 16.77 -2.07 0.32
C ILE A 127 15.93 -1.00 -0.40
N ILE A 128 15.11 -1.42 -1.37
CA ILE A 128 14.24 -0.52 -2.15
C ILE A 128 13.01 -0.17 -1.32
N GLU A 129 12.44 -1.14 -0.61
CA GLU A 129 11.32 -0.94 0.31
C GLU A 129 11.64 0.11 1.37
N LYS A 130 12.82 0.02 2.01
CA LYS A 130 13.27 1.05 2.97
C LYS A 130 13.48 2.43 2.34
N MET A 131 13.80 2.50 1.05
CA MET A 131 13.85 3.78 0.35
C MET A 131 12.45 4.34 0.09
N ALA A 132 11.48 3.47 -0.25
CA ALA A 132 10.11 3.83 -0.54
C ALA A 132 9.28 4.23 0.71
N MET A 133 9.72 3.86 1.93
CA MET A 133 9.11 4.33 3.17
C MET A 133 8.99 5.86 3.20
N PHE A 134 10.05 6.54 2.77
CA PHE A 134 10.12 8.01 2.71
C PHE A 134 9.55 8.50 1.37
N LYS A 135 8.37 9.15 1.43
CA LYS A 135 7.70 9.65 0.24
C LYS A 135 8.24 11.02 -0.16
N ASP A 136 8.64 11.17 -1.41
CA ASP A 136 8.98 12.48 -1.97
C ASP A 136 7.71 13.29 -2.29
N GLU A 137 7.88 14.58 -2.60
CA GLU A 137 6.78 15.50 -2.85
C GLU A 137 5.82 15.00 -3.96
N LYS A 138 6.35 14.35 -5.00
CA LYS A 138 5.52 13.83 -6.11
C LYS A 138 4.78 12.55 -5.76
N GLU A 139 5.32 11.74 -4.86
CA GLU A 139 4.63 10.60 -4.29
C GLU A 139 3.48 11.07 -3.39
N LEU A 140 3.75 12.03 -2.50
CA LEU A 140 2.72 12.62 -1.64
C LEU A 140 1.59 13.28 -2.45
N GLU A 141 1.91 13.97 -3.55
CA GLU A 141 0.90 14.54 -4.46
C GLU A 141 0.01 13.46 -5.09
N ALA A 142 0.62 12.33 -5.53
CA ALA A 142 -0.14 11.22 -6.11
C ALA A 142 -1.03 10.51 -5.07
N ILE A 143 -0.53 10.30 -3.84
CA ILE A 143 -1.31 9.73 -2.74
C ILE A 143 -2.48 10.65 -2.37
N ARG A 144 -2.26 11.96 -2.21
CA ARG A 144 -3.35 12.93 -1.96
C ARG A 144 -4.42 12.86 -3.05
N THR A 145 -4.03 12.74 -4.31
CA THR A 145 -4.98 12.58 -5.42
C THR A 145 -5.76 11.27 -5.30
N ALA A 146 -5.11 10.15 -4.94
CA ALA A 146 -5.79 8.87 -4.72
C ALA A 146 -6.81 8.97 -3.57
N VAL A 147 -6.46 9.64 -2.47
CA VAL A 147 -7.37 9.89 -1.33
C VAL A 147 -8.54 10.79 -1.75
N GLU A 148 -8.31 11.85 -2.51
CA GLU A 148 -9.39 12.72 -3.00
C GLU A 148 -10.36 11.99 -3.92
N ILE A 149 -9.87 11.06 -4.75
CA ILE A 149 -10.71 10.18 -5.58
C ILE A 149 -11.53 9.24 -4.68
N THR A 150 -10.91 8.68 -3.64
CA THR A 150 -11.58 7.79 -2.67
C THR A 150 -12.71 8.52 -1.97
N ASP A 151 -12.45 9.68 -1.38
CA ASP A 151 -13.47 10.51 -0.70
C ASP A 151 -14.63 10.87 -1.64
N LYS A 152 -14.32 11.26 -2.88
CA LYS A 152 -15.31 11.64 -3.88
C LYS A 152 -16.21 10.47 -4.30
N ALA A 153 -15.61 9.31 -4.55
CA ALA A 153 -16.35 8.09 -4.92
C ALA A 153 -17.24 7.63 -3.75
N PHE A 154 -16.71 7.69 -2.53
CA PHE A 154 -17.45 7.33 -1.33
C PHE A 154 -18.66 8.23 -1.10
N ALA A 155 -18.51 9.55 -1.26
CA ALA A 155 -19.62 10.51 -1.15
C ALA A 155 -20.73 10.25 -2.21
N GLU A 156 -20.37 9.80 -3.43
CA GLU A 156 -21.34 9.46 -4.48
C GLU A 156 -22.03 8.11 -4.22
N VAL A 157 -21.35 7.15 -3.56
CA VAL A 157 -21.93 5.84 -3.21
C VAL A 157 -22.82 5.93 -1.97
N LEU A 158 -22.49 6.76 -1.00
CA LEU A 158 -23.16 6.80 0.31
C LEU A 158 -24.71 6.91 0.21
N PRO A 159 -25.33 7.68 -0.68
CA PRO A 159 -26.79 7.71 -0.83
C PRO A 159 -27.41 6.40 -1.33
N MET A 160 -26.61 5.48 -1.89
CA MET A 160 -27.05 4.15 -2.33
C MET A 160 -26.99 3.11 -1.21
N VAL A 161 -26.25 3.39 -0.13
CA VAL A 161 -26.10 2.51 1.02
C VAL A 161 -27.38 2.56 1.83
N LYS A 162 -28.26 1.55 1.66
CA LYS A 162 -29.58 1.48 2.28
C LYS A 162 -29.94 0.06 2.67
N ILE A 163 -30.85 -0.10 3.62
CA ILE A 163 -31.43 -1.41 3.95
C ILE A 163 -32.00 -2.06 2.67
N GLY A 164 -31.67 -3.33 2.46
CA GLY A 164 -32.07 -4.12 1.29
C GLY A 164 -31.08 -4.12 0.12
N VAL A 165 -30.06 -3.26 0.12
CA VAL A 165 -28.98 -3.25 -0.91
C VAL A 165 -27.95 -4.34 -0.60
N GLU A 166 -27.47 -5.02 -1.62
CA GLU A 166 -26.47 -6.09 -1.49
C GLU A 166 -25.05 -5.51 -1.32
N GLU A 167 -24.21 -6.16 -0.51
CA GLU A 167 -22.81 -5.79 -0.28
C GLU A 167 -22.02 -5.60 -1.60
N LYS A 168 -22.17 -6.55 -2.54
CA LYS A 168 -21.46 -6.50 -3.83
C LYS A 168 -21.90 -5.35 -4.73
N VAL A 169 -23.13 -4.85 -4.61
CA VAL A 169 -23.61 -3.70 -5.39
C VAL A 169 -22.84 -2.44 -4.99
N ILE A 170 -22.61 -2.25 -3.69
CA ILE A 170 -21.83 -1.14 -3.15
C ILE A 170 -20.37 -1.26 -3.61
N ALA A 171 -19.75 -2.44 -3.45
CA ALA A 171 -18.37 -2.67 -3.88
C ALA A 171 -18.16 -2.43 -5.39
N ASN A 172 -19.06 -2.94 -6.23
CA ASN A 172 -18.99 -2.73 -7.68
C ASN A 172 -19.15 -1.26 -8.06
N GLN A 173 -20.00 -0.52 -7.36
CA GLN A 173 -20.20 0.90 -7.62
C GLN A 173 -18.95 1.71 -7.24
N LEU A 174 -18.31 1.41 -6.11
CA LEU A 174 -17.03 2.03 -5.74
C LEU A 174 -15.97 1.79 -6.81
N SER A 175 -15.80 0.53 -7.26
CA SER A 175 -14.86 0.17 -8.32
C SER A 175 -15.14 0.91 -9.64
N PHE A 176 -16.42 1.04 -10.02
CA PHE A 176 -16.80 1.84 -11.18
C PHE A 176 -16.43 3.33 -11.03
N LEU A 177 -16.66 3.90 -9.84
CA LEU A 177 -16.37 5.32 -9.60
C LEU A 177 -14.87 5.61 -9.52
N TYR A 178 -14.07 4.70 -9.00
CA TYR A 178 -12.62 4.82 -9.03
C TYR A 178 -12.11 4.89 -10.48
N ARG A 179 -12.64 4.07 -11.40
CA ARG A 179 -12.33 4.13 -12.84
C ARG A 179 -12.86 5.37 -13.52
N LYS A 180 -13.95 5.93 -13.03
CA LYS A 180 -14.53 7.18 -13.55
C LYS A 180 -13.71 8.40 -13.15
N TYR A 181 -13.14 8.43 -11.96
CA TYR A 181 -12.45 9.60 -11.39
C TYR A 181 -10.94 9.49 -11.39
N GLY A 182 -10.40 8.29 -11.35
CA GLY A 182 -8.97 8.00 -11.35
C GLY A 182 -8.37 7.83 -12.74
N ASP A 183 -7.20 7.23 -12.77
CA ASP A 183 -6.60 6.70 -13.98
C ASP A 183 -7.02 5.23 -14.20
N SER A 184 -6.45 4.58 -15.20
CA SER A 184 -6.84 3.21 -15.60
C SER A 184 -6.59 2.13 -14.55
N ASP A 185 -5.76 2.41 -13.55
CA ASP A 185 -5.41 1.42 -12.51
C ASP A 185 -6.49 1.24 -11.44
N SER A 186 -7.22 2.29 -11.11
CA SER A 186 -8.48 2.38 -10.39
C SER A 186 -8.56 1.90 -8.93
N ASP A 187 -8.66 0.62 -8.67
CA ASP A 187 -8.85 0.09 -7.31
C ASP A 187 -7.49 -0.11 -6.63
N ALA A 188 -7.34 0.35 -5.40
CA ALA A 188 -6.15 0.07 -4.58
C ALA A 188 -6.10 -1.43 -4.21
N PHE A 189 -7.26 -1.96 -3.85
CA PHE A 189 -7.50 -3.37 -3.51
C PHE A 189 -8.98 -3.71 -3.73
N ALA A 190 -9.33 -4.99 -3.60
CA ALA A 190 -10.72 -5.42 -3.67
C ALA A 190 -11.51 -4.90 -2.47
N ALA A 191 -12.49 -4.04 -2.70
CA ALA A 191 -13.27 -3.43 -1.64
C ALA A 191 -13.88 -4.45 -0.68
N ILE A 192 -13.85 -4.16 0.61
CA ILE A 192 -14.51 -4.93 1.67
C ILE A 192 -15.83 -4.20 1.98
N VAL A 193 -16.94 -4.89 1.80
CA VAL A 193 -18.26 -4.42 2.25
C VAL A 193 -18.89 -5.55 3.04
N GLY A 194 -18.99 -5.39 4.36
CA GLY A 194 -19.52 -6.41 5.26
C GLY A 194 -20.66 -5.86 6.11
N THR A 195 -21.83 -6.51 6.09
CA THR A 195 -22.99 -6.11 6.86
C THR A 195 -23.41 -7.19 7.86
N GLY A 196 -23.89 -6.80 9.04
CA GLY A 196 -24.26 -7.68 10.13
C GLY A 196 -23.12 -8.65 10.50
N PRO A 197 -23.32 -9.98 10.50
CA PRO A 197 -22.28 -10.94 10.84
C PRO A 197 -21.04 -10.89 9.94
N ASN A 198 -21.19 -10.37 8.71
CA ASN A 198 -20.05 -10.21 7.79
C ASN A 198 -19.15 -9.04 8.19
N SER A 199 -19.67 -8.01 8.85
CA SER A 199 -18.85 -6.89 9.35
C SER A 199 -17.88 -7.33 10.45
N ALA A 200 -18.15 -8.45 11.14
CA ALA A 200 -17.24 -9.05 12.12
C ALA A 200 -16.04 -9.81 11.49
N LYS A 201 -15.91 -9.78 10.17
CA LYS A 201 -14.80 -10.42 9.42
C LYS A 201 -13.93 -9.33 8.79
N PRO A 202 -12.74 -9.04 9.33
CA PRO A 202 -11.89 -7.92 8.86
C PRO A 202 -11.61 -7.91 7.35
N HIS A 203 -11.43 -9.09 6.75
CA HIS A 203 -11.15 -9.27 5.32
C HIS A 203 -12.32 -9.94 4.56
N HIS A 204 -13.55 -9.52 4.89
CA HIS A 204 -14.74 -10.05 4.23
C HIS A 204 -14.75 -9.72 2.72
N LYS A 205 -15.19 -10.70 1.93
CA LYS A 205 -15.45 -10.50 0.49
C LYS A 205 -16.94 -10.21 0.28
N PRO A 206 -17.32 -9.11 -0.39
CA PRO A 206 -18.71 -8.74 -0.61
C PRO A 206 -19.53 -9.87 -1.25
N THR A 207 -20.73 -10.11 -0.72
CA THR A 207 -21.63 -11.17 -1.15
C THR A 207 -22.98 -10.63 -1.62
N ASP A 208 -23.95 -11.54 -1.92
CA ASP A 208 -25.35 -11.20 -2.19
C ASP A 208 -26.14 -10.89 -0.92
N ARG A 209 -25.48 -10.86 0.26
CA ARG A 209 -26.12 -10.49 1.51
C ARG A 209 -26.62 -9.04 1.42
N LYS A 210 -27.87 -8.85 1.79
CA LYS A 210 -28.49 -7.52 1.85
C LYS A 210 -28.29 -6.91 3.24
N ILE A 211 -28.09 -5.59 3.25
CA ILE A 211 -28.07 -4.81 4.48
C ILE A 211 -29.42 -5.01 5.18
N GLY A 212 -29.40 -5.45 6.44
CA GLY A 212 -30.57 -5.63 7.28
C GLY A 212 -30.73 -4.52 8.31
N PRO A 213 -31.90 -4.44 9.00
CA PRO A 213 -32.09 -3.54 10.11
C PRO A 213 -31.33 -4.02 11.36
N GLY A 214 -30.89 -3.11 12.21
CA GLY A 214 -30.22 -3.40 13.48
C GLY A 214 -28.81 -3.94 13.32
N GLU A 215 -28.12 -3.64 12.22
CA GLU A 215 -26.80 -4.17 11.88
C GLU A 215 -25.70 -3.10 11.87
N LEU A 216 -24.46 -3.55 12.08
CA LEU A 216 -23.26 -2.78 11.73
C LEU A 216 -22.86 -3.08 10.29
N LEU A 217 -22.34 -2.08 9.62
CA LEU A 217 -21.81 -2.14 8.25
C LEU A 217 -20.39 -1.56 8.24
N VAL A 218 -19.45 -2.28 7.64
CA VAL A 218 -18.10 -1.82 7.36
C VAL A 218 -17.94 -1.70 5.85
N ILE A 219 -17.43 -0.56 5.38
CA ILE A 219 -17.04 -0.31 4.00
C ILE A 219 -15.58 0.15 4.02
N ASP A 220 -14.71 -0.67 3.45
CA ASP A 220 -13.28 -0.45 3.36
C ASP A 220 -12.86 -0.53 1.90
N SER A 221 -12.29 0.55 1.39
CA SER A 221 -11.94 0.70 -0.02
C SER A 221 -11.01 1.87 -0.27
N GLY A 222 -10.24 1.78 -1.32
CA GLY A 222 -9.34 2.83 -1.76
C GLY A 222 -9.20 2.91 -3.26
N ALA A 223 -8.95 4.11 -3.78
CA ALA A 223 -8.58 4.35 -5.15
C ALA A 223 -7.07 4.22 -5.34
N LYS A 224 -6.67 4.06 -6.59
CA LYS A 224 -5.28 4.07 -7.02
C LYS A 224 -5.08 5.16 -8.07
N PHE A 225 -4.07 6.00 -7.89
CA PHE A 225 -3.74 7.05 -8.85
C PHE A 225 -2.24 7.11 -9.12
N ALA A 226 -1.85 7.11 -10.39
CA ALA A 226 -0.45 7.08 -10.83
C ALA A 226 0.37 5.94 -10.17
N GLY A 227 -0.31 4.82 -9.80
CA GLY A 227 0.24 3.66 -9.11
C GLY A 227 0.27 3.76 -7.59
N TYR A 228 -0.05 4.90 -7.01
CA TYR A 228 -0.09 5.09 -5.55
C TYR A 228 -1.49 4.80 -5.01
N HIS A 229 -1.53 4.18 -3.85
CA HIS A 229 -2.74 3.70 -3.20
C HIS A 229 -3.28 4.71 -2.20
N ALA A 230 -4.58 4.65 -1.96
CA ALA A 230 -5.27 5.22 -0.81
C ALA A 230 -6.01 4.09 -0.09
N ASP A 231 -6.28 4.28 1.20
CA ASP A 231 -7.00 3.34 2.04
C ASP A 231 -7.97 4.07 2.97
N MET A 232 -9.21 3.64 3.04
CA MET A 232 -10.20 4.27 3.91
C MET A 232 -11.28 3.31 4.33
N THR A 233 -11.47 3.15 5.63
CA THR A 233 -12.64 2.45 6.18
C THR A 233 -13.60 3.41 6.84
N ARG A 234 -14.90 3.21 6.57
CA ARG A 234 -16.01 3.83 7.31
C ARG A 234 -16.99 2.76 7.75
N SER A 235 -17.50 2.93 8.98
CA SER A 235 -18.52 2.06 9.53
C SER A 235 -19.81 2.83 9.74
N PHE A 236 -20.93 2.11 9.71
CA PHE A 236 -22.29 2.63 9.87
C PHE A 236 -23.10 1.68 10.74
N ALA A 237 -24.17 2.19 11.32
CA ALA A 237 -25.23 1.35 11.87
C ALA A 237 -26.49 1.50 11.01
N THR A 238 -27.38 0.50 11.03
CA THR A 238 -28.70 0.61 10.43
C THR A 238 -29.76 0.87 11.50
N GLU A 239 -30.92 1.39 11.10
CA GLU A 239 -32.04 1.59 12.01
C GLU A 239 -32.34 0.33 12.85
N GLY A 240 -32.54 0.49 14.15
CA GLY A 240 -32.72 -0.62 15.11
C GLY A 240 -31.39 -1.14 15.70
N TYR A 241 -30.31 -0.42 15.56
CA TYR A 241 -29.04 -0.75 16.21
C TYR A 241 -29.17 -0.77 17.76
N SER A 242 -28.32 -1.55 18.43
CA SER A 242 -28.25 -1.67 19.87
C SER A 242 -27.31 -0.64 20.53
N ASP A 243 -27.48 -0.39 21.82
CA ASP A 243 -26.59 0.45 22.63
C ASP A 243 -25.14 -0.13 22.62
N GLU A 244 -25.01 -1.45 22.59
CA GLU A 244 -23.70 -2.10 22.50
C GLU A 244 -22.98 -1.81 21.17
N GLN A 245 -23.70 -1.86 20.04
CA GLN A 245 -23.16 -1.50 18.73
C GLN A 245 -22.69 -0.04 18.69
N LYS A 246 -23.47 0.86 19.26
CA LYS A 246 -23.08 2.29 19.41
C LYS A 246 -21.85 2.44 20.30
N SER A 247 -21.78 1.71 21.41
CA SER A 247 -20.65 1.73 22.33
C SER A 247 -19.37 1.24 21.64
N ILE A 248 -19.44 0.14 20.87
CA ILE A 248 -18.31 -0.38 20.08
C ILE A 248 -17.81 0.69 19.09
N TYR A 249 -18.74 1.35 18.39
CA TYR A 249 -18.38 2.43 17.46
C TYR A 249 -17.59 3.55 18.15
N ASP A 250 -18.10 4.03 19.29
CA ASP A 250 -17.48 5.13 20.04
C ASP A 250 -16.09 4.75 20.58
N ILE A 251 -15.91 3.50 21.01
CA ILE A 251 -14.61 2.99 21.46
C ILE A 251 -13.61 3.01 20.30
N VAL A 252 -14.01 2.50 19.12
CA VAL A 252 -13.13 2.47 17.93
C VAL A 252 -12.79 3.88 17.45
N LEU A 253 -13.79 4.78 17.37
CA LEU A 253 -13.57 6.17 16.99
C LEU A 253 -12.58 6.87 17.94
N ASN A 254 -12.79 6.71 19.25
CA ASN A 254 -11.89 7.30 20.25
C ASN A 254 -10.49 6.69 20.20
N ALA A 255 -10.35 5.40 19.92
CA ALA A 255 -9.06 4.74 19.74
C ALA A 255 -8.31 5.35 18.54
N GLN A 256 -9.00 5.55 17.42
CA GLN A 256 -8.44 6.12 16.20
C GLN A 256 -7.99 7.58 16.41
N VAL A 257 -8.85 8.42 16.98
CA VAL A 257 -8.53 9.84 17.24
C VAL A 257 -7.32 9.97 18.16
N LYS A 258 -7.31 9.25 19.29
CA LYS A 258 -6.18 9.28 20.26
C LYS A 258 -4.88 8.79 19.63
N SER A 259 -4.94 7.79 18.74
CA SER A 259 -3.74 7.29 18.06
C SER A 259 -3.18 8.34 17.11
N ILE A 260 -4.02 9.01 16.32
CA ILE A 260 -3.60 10.10 15.44
C ILE A 260 -2.99 11.26 16.23
N GLU A 261 -3.61 11.65 17.36
CA GLU A 261 -3.08 12.70 18.24
C GLU A 261 -1.70 12.36 18.83
N GLY A 262 -1.41 11.07 19.01
CA GLY A 262 -0.12 10.58 19.49
C GLY A 262 0.98 10.53 18.43
N ILE A 263 0.64 10.65 17.14
CA ILE A 263 1.60 10.50 16.04
C ILE A 263 2.42 11.77 15.85
N LYS A 264 3.73 11.61 15.76
CA LYS A 264 4.70 12.59 15.26
C LYS A 264 6.02 11.92 14.91
N SER A 265 6.86 12.57 14.12
CA SER A 265 8.22 12.08 13.84
C SER A 265 9.00 11.81 15.13
N GLY A 266 9.74 10.70 15.16
CA GLY A 266 10.51 10.22 16.32
C GLY A 266 9.75 9.28 17.26
N MET A 267 8.43 9.09 17.09
CA MET A 267 7.67 8.11 17.88
C MET A 267 7.88 6.69 17.36
N SER A 268 7.93 5.69 18.25
CA SER A 268 8.00 4.29 17.82
C SER A 268 6.64 3.79 17.33
N CYS A 269 6.63 3.05 16.24
CA CYS A 269 5.40 2.46 15.69
C CYS A 269 4.67 1.57 16.71
N LYS A 270 5.43 0.85 17.55
CA LYS A 270 4.89 0.06 18.67
C LYS A 270 4.16 0.93 19.69
N SER A 271 4.68 2.11 20.03
CA SER A 271 4.04 3.00 21.01
C SER A 271 2.72 3.56 20.50
N ILE A 272 2.62 3.84 19.20
CA ILE A 272 1.37 4.30 18.57
C ILE A 272 0.34 3.16 18.55
N ASP A 273 0.71 1.93 18.18
CA ASP A 273 -0.18 0.76 18.26
C ASP A 273 -0.74 0.58 19.69
N SER A 274 0.10 0.78 20.71
CA SER A 274 -0.32 0.61 22.10
C SER A 274 -1.43 1.58 22.52
N ILE A 275 -1.49 2.80 21.97
CA ILE A 275 -2.52 3.79 22.30
C ILE A 275 -3.93 3.24 22.00
N ALA A 276 -4.14 2.74 20.78
CA ALA A 276 -5.43 2.16 20.39
C ALA A 276 -5.70 0.87 21.16
N ARG A 277 -4.71 0.02 21.26
CA ARG A 277 -4.81 -1.31 21.86
C ARG A 277 -5.19 -1.25 23.34
N ASP A 278 -4.52 -0.38 24.09
CA ASP A 278 -4.81 -0.18 25.52
C ASP A 278 -6.19 0.46 25.73
N HIS A 279 -6.58 1.40 24.85
CA HIS A 279 -7.91 1.99 24.90
C HIS A 279 -9.01 0.95 24.68
N ILE A 280 -8.88 0.10 23.68
CA ILE A 280 -9.82 -0.99 23.36
C ILE A 280 -9.81 -2.05 24.48
N ALA A 281 -8.63 -2.40 25.02
CA ALA A 281 -8.48 -3.37 26.11
C ALA A 281 -9.15 -2.88 27.40
N ASN A 282 -8.97 -1.61 27.76
CA ASN A 282 -9.59 -1.01 28.95
C ASN A 282 -11.12 -0.96 28.85
N ALA A 283 -11.68 -0.95 27.64
CA ALA A 283 -13.11 -1.07 27.38
C ALA A 283 -13.62 -2.53 27.39
N GLY A 284 -12.74 -3.53 27.59
CA GLY A 284 -13.10 -4.95 27.66
C GLY A 284 -13.07 -5.71 26.34
N TYR A 285 -12.63 -5.09 25.24
CA TYR A 285 -12.65 -5.68 23.88
C TYR A 285 -11.29 -6.16 23.39
N SER A 286 -10.30 -6.39 24.25
CA SER A 286 -8.93 -6.78 23.87
C SER A 286 -8.84 -8.00 22.96
N LYS A 287 -9.76 -8.96 23.08
CA LYS A 287 -9.83 -10.19 22.29
C LYS A 287 -10.39 -10.00 20.87
N PHE A 288 -10.97 -8.84 20.61
CA PHE A 288 -11.68 -8.51 19.38
C PHE A 288 -10.94 -7.49 18.51
N PHE A 289 -9.70 -7.15 18.86
CA PHE A 289 -8.78 -6.35 18.06
C PHE A 289 -7.47 -7.12 17.88
N ASP A 290 -7.37 -7.91 16.82
CA ASP A 290 -6.29 -8.88 16.59
C ASP A 290 -5.40 -8.59 15.37
N HIS A 291 -5.47 -7.37 14.81
CA HIS A 291 -4.53 -6.90 13.79
C HIS A 291 -3.67 -5.73 14.29
N GLY A 292 -2.71 -5.28 13.51
CA GLY A 292 -1.95 -4.06 13.78
C GLY A 292 -2.85 -2.82 13.67
N LEU A 293 -2.44 -1.72 14.28
CA LEU A 293 -3.18 -0.47 14.18
C LEU A 293 -3.13 0.14 12.77
N GLY A 294 -2.18 -0.28 11.93
CA GLY A 294 -2.06 0.22 10.56
C GLY A 294 -0.71 -0.10 9.93
N HIS A 295 -0.53 0.38 8.72
CA HIS A 295 0.64 0.14 7.88
C HIS A 295 0.98 1.38 7.04
N SER A 296 2.17 1.40 6.47
CA SER A 296 2.48 2.36 5.42
C SER A 296 1.84 1.92 4.10
N LEU A 297 1.60 2.87 3.23
CA LEU A 297 1.16 2.65 1.86
C LEU A 297 1.93 3.54 0.88
N GLY A 298 1.89 3.17 -0.40
CA GLY A 298 2.56 3.87 -1.48
C GLY A 298 2.26 3.24 -2.82
N LEU A 299 3.28 2.72 -3.49
CA LEU A 299 3.13 1.91 -4.71
C LEU A 299 2.60 0.50 -4.44
N GLU A 300 2.71 0.02 -3.20
CA GLU A 300 2.01 -1.15 -2.69
C GLU A 300 0.98 -0.70 -1.66
N ILE A 301 -0.12 -1.46 -1.54
CA ILE A 301 -1.13 -1.15 -0.52
C ILE A 301 -0.60 -1.37 0.89
N HIS A 302 0.22 -2.39 1.08
CA HIS A 302 0.86 -2.69 2.35
C HIS A 302 2.38 -2.51 2.23
N GLU A 303 2.90 -1.44 2.80
CA GLU A 303 4.34 -1.18 2.94
C GLU A 303 4.77 -1.17 4.40
N ASP A 304 6.06 -1.20 4.66
CA ASP A 304 6.63 -0.88 5.95
C ASP A 304 6.84 0.65 6.09
N PRO A 305 6.84 1.19 7.33
CA PRO A 305 6.68 0.48 8.60
C PRO A 305 5.21 0.13 8.91
N ARG A 306 5.02 -0.68 9.95
CA ARG A 306 3.69 -1.06 10.44
C ARG A 306 3.49 -0.62 11.88
N PHE A 307 2.32 -0.13 12.21
CA PHE A 307 1.88 0.02 13.60
C PHE A 307 1.49 -1.34 14.15
N SER A 308 2.34 -1.95 14.97
CA SER A 308 2.09 -3.27 15.56
C SER A 308 2.82 -3.47 16.88
N LYS A 309 2.37 -4.47 17.65
CA LYS A 309 2.98 -4.87 18.95
C LYS A 309 4.46 -5.21 18.85
N VAL A 310 4.92 -5.62 17.69
CA VAL A 310 6.29 -6.15 17.44
C VAL A 310 7.16 -5.24 16.59
N SER A 311 6.64 -4.10 16.14
CA SER A 311 7.40 -3.16 15.32
C SER A 311 8.53 -2.53 16.12
N GLU A 312 9.71 -2.48 15.51
CA GLU A 312 10.90 -1.78 16.02
C GLU A 312 11.15 -0.45 15.31
N ASP A 313 10.33 -0.14 14.30
CA ASP A 313 10.47 1.05 13.48
C ASP A 313 10.08 2.33 14.23
N VAL A 314 10.70 3.43 13.80
CA VAL A 314 10.44 4.78 14.29
C VAL A 314 9.89 5.61 13.14
N LEU A 315 8.87 6.40 13.41
CA LEU A 315 8.25 7.28 12.42
C LEU A 315 9.18 8.40 12.00
N GLU A 316 9.23 8.65 10.70
CA GLU A 316 9.94 9.81 10.12
C GLU A 316 8.98 10.71 9.36
N GLU A 317 9.38 11.97 9.15
CA GLU A 317 8.60 12.92 8.35
C GLU A 317 8.40 12.36 6.93
N ASN A 318 7.22 12.59 6.36
CA ASN A 318 6.79 12.09 5.04
C ASN A 318 6.57 10.57 4.94
N TYR A 319 6.52 9.84 6.05
CA TYR A 319 5.89 8.53 6.03
C TYR A 319 4.38 8.70 5.88
N VAL A 320 3.77 7.88 5.04
CA VAL A 320 2.31 7.80 4.91
C VAL A 320 1.84 6.53 5.58
N MET A 321 0.88 6.64 6.48
CA MET A 321 0.42 5.53 7.32
C MET A 321 -1.10 5.48 7.32
N THR A 322 -1.67 4.27 7.41
CA THR A 322 -3.07 4.09 7.84
C THR A 322 -3.17 4.11 9.36
N VAL A 323 -4.32 4.54 9.89
CA VAL A 323 -4.68 4.44 11.31
C VAL A 323 -6.07 3.84 11.41
N GLU A 324 -6.17 2.53 11.65
CA GLU A 324 -7.35 1.70 11.39
C GLU A 324 -7.73 0.76 12.55
N PRO A 325 -7.90 1.24 13.79
CA PRO A 325 -8.35 0.35 14.85
C PRO A 325 -9.71 -0.26 14.52
N GLY A 326 -9.92 -1.50 14.94
CA GLY A 326 -11.19 -2.20 14.75
C GLY A 326 -11.58 -3.10 15.91
N ILE A 327 -12.87 -3.31 16.10
CA ILE A 327 -13.44 -4.29 17.04
C ILE A 327 -14.41 -5.18 16.25
N TYR A 328 -14.22 -6.49 16.32
CA TYR A 328 -14.97 -7.48 15.54
C TYR A 328 -15.55 -8.53 16.47
N VAL A 329 -16.82 -8.36 16.85
CA VAL A 329 -17.50 -9.26 17.79
C VAL A 329 -18.41 -10.21 17.02
N PRO A 330 -18.17 -11.54 17.06
CA PRO A 330 -19.11 -12.50 16.48
C PRO A 330 -20.54 -12.25 16.98
N ASP A 331 -21.51 -12.38 16.09
CA ASP A 331 -22.95 -12.21 16.35
C ASP A 331 -23.42 -10.76 16.62
N ILE A 332 -22.54 -9.81 16.90
CA ILE A 332 -22.86 -8.38 17.07
C ILE A 332 -22.53 -7.60 15.80
N GLY A 333 -21.36 -7.87 15.21
CA GLY A 333 -20.81 -7.18 14.06
C GLY A 333 -19.44 -6.56 14.34
N GLY A 334 -18.93 -5.84 13.38
CA GLY A 334 -17.62 -5.17 13.47
C GLY A 334 -17.68 -3.68 13.13
N VAL A 335 -16.74 -2.95 13.69
CA VAL A 335 -16.46 -1.54 13.40
C VAL A 335 -14.97 -1.40 13.11
N ARG A 336 -14.61 -0.74 12.00
CA ARG A 336 -13.29 -0.21 11.71
C ARG A 336 -13.45 1.24 11.24
N ILE A 337 -12.59 2.12 11.70
CA ILE A 337 -12.53 3.51 11.28
C ILE A 337 -11.09 3.83 10.95
N GLU A 338 -10.85 4.28 9.74
CA GLU A 338 -9.53 4.41 9.17
C GLU A 338 -9.34 5.69 8.37
N ASP A 339 -8.20 6.30 8.56
CA ASP A 339 -7.71 7.39 7.71
C ASP A 339 -6.26 7.14 7.28
N ASP A 340 -5.94 7.58 6.07
CA ASP A 340 -4.57 7.82 5.62
C ASP A 340 -4.03 9.10 6.23
N ILE A 341 -2.81 9.05 6.78
CA ILE A 341 -2.15 10.21 7.35
C ILE A 341 -0.72 10.38 6.79
N ILE A 342 -0.23 11.61 6.77
CA ILE A 342 1.18 11.91 6.58
C ILE A 342 1.79 12.29 7.93
N VAL A 343 2.89 11.62 8.29
CA VAL A 343 3.66 11.95 9.48
C VAL A 343 4.38 13.28 9.26
N THR A 344 4.20 14.23 10.18
CA THR A 344 4.89 15.51 10.19
C THR A 344 5.81 15.61 11.40
N LYS A 345 6.65 16.65 11.43
CA LYS A 345 7.55 16.91 12.56
C LYS A 345 6.84 16.95 13.90
N ASN A 346 5.65 17.56 13.97
CA ASN A 346 4.96 17.87 15.21
C ASN A 346 3.62 17.14 15.38
N GLY A 347 3.21 16.30 14.43
CA GLY A 347 1.92 15.62 14.44
C GLY A 347 1.68 14.78 13.20
N ALA A 348 0.41 14.61 12.85
CA ALA A 348 -0.04 13.94 11.63
C ALA A 348 -0.98 14.84 10.84
N GLU A 349 -0.87 14.81 9.52
CA GLU A 349 -1.83 15.40 8.61
C GLU A 349 -2.81 14.31 8.15
N ILE A 350 -4.08 14.44 8.47
CA ILE A 350 -5.14 13.53 8.00
C ILE A 350 -5.49 13.90 6.56
N LEU A 351 -5.47 12.92 5.67
CA LEU A 351 -5.73 13.13 4.25
C LEU A 351 -7.21 12.99 3.90
N ASN A 352 -7.92 12.03 4.51
CA ASN A 352 -9.33 11.77 4.24
C ASN A 352 -10.24 12.86 4.83
N LYS A 353 -11.26 13.23 4.06
CA LYS A 353 -12.25 14.26 4.43
C LYS A 353 -13.64 13.68 4.72
N THR A 354 -13.89 12.42 4.33
CA THR A 354 -15.14 11.72 4.61
C THR A 354 -15.37 11.64 6.12
N SER A 355 -16.55 12.07 6.60
CA SER A 355 -16.89 12.06 8.02
C SER A 355 -16.76 10.68 8.63
N LYS A 356 -16.24 10.63 9.85
CA LYS A 356 -16.18 9.43 10.68
C LYS A 356 -17.08 9.53 11.93
N GLU A 357 -18.04 10.44 11.91
CA GLU A 357 -19.08 10.48 12.91
C GLU A 357 -20.06 9.32 12.75
N PHE A 358 -20.68 8.94 13.86
CA PHE A 358 -21.68 7.87 13.84
C PHE A 358 -22.87 8.25 12.97
N GLN A 359 -23.16 7.43 11.97
CA GLN A 359 -24.27 7.61 11.04
C GLN A 359 -25.18 6.39 11.02
N VAL A 360 -26.48 6.64 10.92
CA VAL A 360 -27.52 5.60 10.85
C VAL A 360 -28.11 5.56 9.44
N ILE A 361 -28.08 4.39 8.83
CA ILE A 361 -28.61 4.08 7.51
C ILE A 361 -30.04 3.57 7.66
N SER A 362 -30.95 4.09 6.84
CA SER A 362 -32.37 3.69 6.77
C SER A 362 -32.68 2.81 5.54
#